data_109221a33447343c850691fc410dc415
#
_entry.id   109221a33447343c850691fc410dc415
#
_cell.length_a   1.000
_cell.length_b   1.000
_cell.length_c   1.000
_cell.angle_alpha   90.00
_cell.angle_beta   90.00
_cell.angle_gamma   90.00
#
_symmetry.space_group_name_H-M   'P 1'
#
loop_
_entity.id
_entity.type
_entity.pdbx_description
1 polymer ?
#
loop_
_entity_poly.entity_id
_entity_poly.type
_entity_poly.pdbx_seq_one_letter_code
_entity_poly.pdbx_strand_id
1 'polypeptide(L)'
;MKHISVPYHLIIPSIISILILATIFYKRKKTFKTDKRKWLWTCISLFFIIYLLIVGGATYVGISSELNLQKFDLNRDGFFSGNEITPELKKALRKVTSDTGRNFSFISGLFASGIISITIYFSGLFLKKIKAIKLDV
;
A
#
# COMPACT_ATOMS: atom_id res chain seq x y z
N MET A 1 7.01 27.25 -11.17
CA MET A 1 6.60 26.33 -10.10
C MET A 1 6.60 24.93 -10.67
N LYS A 2 7.47 24.06 -10.20
CA LYS A 2 7.55 22.68 -10.67
C LYS A 2 6.30 21.92 -10.26
N HIS A 3 5.49 21.50 -11.23
CA HIS A 3 4.39 20.58 -10.96
C HIS A 3 4.95 19.17 -10.84
N ILE A 4 5.22 18.74 -9.60
CA ILE A 4 5.41 17.31 -9.33
C ILE A 4 4.05 16.64 -9.60
N SER A 5 4.03 15.69 -10.52
CA SER A 5 2.84 14.85 -10.74
C SER A 5 2.64 13.95 -9.51
N VAL A 6 1.90 14.47 -8.54
CA VAL A 6 1.65 13.74 -7.28
C VAL A 6 0.67 12.60 -7.54
N PRO A 7 1.00 11.34 -7.25
CA PRO A 7 0.11 10.21 -7.50
C PRO A 7 -1.00 10.13 -6.44
N TYR A 8 -1.97 11.04 -6.51
CA TYR A 8 -3.07 11.14 -5.54
C TYR A 8 -3.84 9.83 -5.38
N HIS A 9 -3.99 9.04 -6.45
CA HIS A 9 -4.67 7.75 -6.45
C HIS A 9 -3.95 6.68 -5.58
N LEU A 10 -2.67 6.88 -5.24
CA LEU A 10 -1.91 6.03 -4.33
C LEU A 10 -1.81 6.65 -2.93
N ILE A 11 -1.69 7.97 -2.84
CA ILE A 11 -1.52 8.68 -1.56
C ILE A 11 -2.81 8.63 -0.73
N ILE A 12 -3.96 8.89 -1.35
CA ILE A 12 -5.24 8.92 -0.64
C ILE A 12 -5.55 7.58 0.04
N PRO A 13 -5.49 6.41 -0.65
CA PRO A 13 -5.70 5.12 0.01
C PRO A 13 -4.68 4.82 1.12
N SER A 14 -3.42 5.25 0.96
CA SER A 14 -2.39 5.10 1.99
C SER A 14 -2.72 5.89 3.25
N ILE A 15 -3.15 7.14 3.11
CA ILE A 15 -3.56 7.97 4.24
C ILE A 15 -4.80 7.37 4.93
N ILE A 16 -5.80 6.95 4.17
CA ILE A 16 -7.01 6.31 4.72
C ILE A 16 -6.63 5.07 5.53
N SER A 17 -5.73 4.23 5.01
CA SER A 17 -5.26 3.03 5.72
C SER A 17 -4.56 3.37 7.04
N ILE A 18 -3.74 4.40 7.07
CA ILE A 18 -3.07 4.88 8.29
C ILE A 18 -4.12 5.35 9.31
N LEU A 19 -5.11 6.13 8.89
CA LEU A 19 -6.17 6.64 9.78
C LEU A 19 -7.01 5.50 10.37
N ILE A 20 -7.33 4.48 9.57
CA ILE A 20 -8.07 3.30 10.05
C ILE A 20 -7.23 2.53 11.06
N LEU A 21 -5.95 2.25 10.77
CA LEU A 21 -5.05 1.57 11.71
C LEU A 21 -4.89 2.36 13.01
N ALA A 22 -4.70 3.67 12.93
CA ALA A 22 -4.62 4.54 14.10
C ALA A 22 -5.90 4.47 14.95
N THR A 23 -7.07 4.47 14.30
CA THR A 23 -8.38 4.35 14.97
C THR A 23 -8.54 2.99 15.66
N ILE A 24 -8.14 1.89 15.01
CA ILE A 24 -8.18 0.55 15.60
C ILE A 24 -7.26 0.49 16.82
N PHE A 25 -6.05 1.02 16.71
CA PHE A 25 -5.07 1.03 17.78
C PHE A 25 -5.52 1.89 18.96
N TYR A 26 -6.06 3.08 18.71
CA TYR A 26 -6.59 3.96 19.75
C TYR A 26 -7.76 3.33 20.50
N LYS A 27 -8.70 2.71 19.78
CA LYS A 27 -9.88 2.06 20.36
C LYS A 27 -9.64 0.61 20.78
N ARG A 28 -8.39 0.13 20.84
CA ARG A 28 -8.07 -1.30 21.08
C ARG A 28 -8.75 -1.89 22.30
N LYS A 29 -8.82 -1.18 23.43
CA LYS A 29 -9.47 -1.64 24.66
C LYS A 29 -10.95 -1.96 24.47
N LYS A 30 -11.67 -1.18 23.65
CA LYS A 30 -13.08 -1.39 23.32
C LYS A 30 -13.28 -2.43 22.22
N THR A 31 -12.38 -2.45 21.27
CA THR A 31 -12.45 -3.25 20.05
C THR A 31 -12.09 -4.73 20.32
N PHE A 32 -11.11 -4.97 21.22
CA PHE A 32 -10.58 -6.29 21.54
C PHE A 32 -11.19 -6.92 22.82
N LYS A 33 -12.48 -6.67 23.09
CA LYS A 33 -13.14 -7.19 24.32
C LYS A 33 -13.32 -8.69 24.36
N THR A 34 -13.69 -9.32 23.26
CA THR A 34 -14.04 -10.75 23.16
C THR A 34 -13.08 -11.46 22.20
N ASP A 35 -12.75 -12.75 22.45
CA ASP A 35 -11.81 -13.49 21.62
C ASP A 35 -12.20 -13.59 20.13
N LYS A 36 -13.50 -13.69 19.83
CA LYS A 36 -13.99 -13.63 18.44
C LYS A 36 -13.72 -12.26 17.84
N ARG A 37 -13.96 -11.16 18.59
CA ARG A 37 -13.70 -9.78 18.13
C ARG A 37 -12.20 -9.52 17.99
N LYS A 38 -11.38 -10.00 18.92
CA LYS A 38 -9.92 -9.87 18.82
C LYS A 38 -9.41 -10.44 17.50
N TRP A 39 -9.82 -11.66 17.18
CA TRP A 39 -9.40 -12.34 15.96
C TRP A 39 -9.82 -11.57 14.68
N LEU A 40 -11.09 -11.16 14.61
CA LEU A 40 -11.60 -10.37 13.50
C LEU A 40 -10.81 -9.06 13.30
N TRP A 41 -10.64 -8.29 14.38
CA TRP A 41 -9.94 -7.00 14.30
C TRP A 41 -8.45 -7.17 14.02
N THR A 42 -7.84 -8.26 14.45
CA THR A 42 -6.46 -8.60 14.07
C THR A 42 -6.36 -8.83 12.56
N CYS A 43 -7.30 -9.58 11.97
CA CYS A 43 -7.31 -9.81 10.52
C CYS A 43 -7.59 -8.52 9.74
N ILE A 44 -8.49 -7.65 10.23
CA ILE A 44 -8.73 -6.31 9.63
C ILE A 44 -7.47 -5.46 9.71
N SER A 45 -6.77 -5.46 10.84
CA SER A 45 -5.51 -4.71 10.98
C SER A 45 -4.45 -5.25 10.01
N LEU A 46 -4.35 -6.58 9.88
CA LEU A 46 -3.42 -7.23 8.96
C LEU A 46 -3.72 -6.84 7.51
N PHE A 47 -5.00 -6.80 7.12
CA PHE A 47 -5.41 -6.32 5.81
C PHE A 47 -4.87 -4.92 5.52
N PHE A 48 -5.10 -3.96 6.42
CA PHE A 48 -4.66 -2.59 6.21
C PHE A 48 -3.13 -2.44 6.29
N ILE A 49 -2.43 -3.26 7.07
CA ILE A 49 -0.97 -3.27 7.11
C ILE A 49 -0.40 -3.74 5.76
N ILE A 50 -0.87 -4.88 5.24
CA ILE A 50 -0.41 -5.43 3.96
C ILE A 50 -0.75 -4.46 2.83
N TYR A 51 -1.98 -3.92 2.83
CA TYR A 51 -2.42 -2.94 1.84
C TYR A 51 -1.54 -1.69 1.87
N LEU A 52 -1.25 -1.15 3.05
CA LEU A 52 -0.38 0.01 3.22
C LEU A 52 1.06 -0.26 2.75
N LEU A 53 1.59 -1.46 2.99
CA LEU A 53 2.93 -1.83 2.49
C LEU A 53 2.96 -1.86 0.95
N ILE A 54 1.93 -2.39 0.30
CA ILE A 54 1.85 -2.46 -1.16
C ILE A 54 1.67 -1.05 -1.75
N VAL A 55 0.64 -0.33 -1.33
CA VAL A 55 0.29 0.97 -1.93
C VAL A 55 1.23 2.08 -1.45
N GLY A 56 1.66 2.04 -0.19
CA GLY A 56 2.66 2.96 0.35
C GLY A 56 4.03 2.77 -0.31
N GLY A 57 4.43 1.52 -0.53
CA GLY A 57 5.64 1.20 -1.30
C GLY A 57 5.58 1.72 -2.74
N ALA A 58 4.45 1.51 -3.41
CA ALA A 58 4.20 2.05 -4.75
C ALA A 58 4.23 3.59 -4.78
N THR A 59 3.65 4.24 -3.77
CA THR A 59 3.67 5.69 -3.60
C THR A 59 5.11 6.20 -3.44
N TYR A 60 5.90 5.57 -2.57
CA TYR A 60 7.30 5.93 -2.35
C TYR A 60 8.12 5.82 -3.63
N VAL A 61 8.01 4.69 -4.34
CA VAL A 61 8.70 4.49 -5.63
C VAL A 61 8.24 5.50 -6.68
N GLY A 62 6.96 5.84 -6.72
CA GLY A 62 6.40 6.86 -7.61
C GLY A 62 7.04 8.22 -7.38
N ILE A 63 6.98 8.72 -6.16
CA ILE A 63 7.54 10.03 -5.79
C ILE A 63 9.06 10.04 -5.99
N SER A 64 9.77 8.99 -5.58
CA SER A 64 11.22 8.88 -5.74
C SER A 64 11.64 8.88 -7.22
N SER A 65 10.89 8.22 -8.10
CA SER A 65 11.15 8.20 -9.53
C SER A 65 10.92 9.57 -10.18
N GLU A 66 9.87 10.27 -9.78
CA GLU A 66 9.56 11.64 -10.23
C GLU A 66 10.65 12.63 -9.79
N LEU A 67 11.06 12.57 -8.52
CA LEU A 67 12.16 13.40 -8.01
C LEU A 67 13.48 13.11 -8.72
N ASN A 68 13.74 11.86 -9.08
CA ASN A 68 14.93 11.51 -9.83
C ASN A 68 14.87 12.05 -11.27
N LEU A 69 13.69 12.04 -11.89
CA LEU A 69 13.49 12.61 -13.24
C LEU A 69 13.79 14.12 -13.27
N GLN A 70 13.38 14.84 -12.22
CA GLN A 70 13.62 16.30 -12.13
C GLN A 70 15.10 16.68 -12.09
N LYS A 71 16.01 15.77 -11.75
CA LYS A 71 17.46 16.05 -11.76
C LYS A 71 18.02 16.26 -13.17
N PHE A 72 17.32 15.77 -14.18
CA PHE A 72 17.72 15.91 -15.59
C PHE A 72 17.23 17.21 -16.24
N ASP A 73 16.32 17.93 -15.59
CA ASP A 73 15.83 19.26 -16.00
C ASP A 73 16.85 20.31 -15.52
N LEU A 74 17.88 20.56 -16.33
CA LEU A 74 19.00 21.42 -15.97
C LEU A 74 18.62 22.91 -15.98
N ASN A 75 17.81 23.33 -16.95
CA ASN A 75 17.34 24.69 -17.08
C ASN A 75 16.11 25.04 -16.24
N ARG A 76 15.47 23.99 -15.64
CA ARG A 76 14.30 24.09 -14.75
C ARG A 76 13.06 24.68 -15.42
N ASP A 77 12.90 24.49 -16.71
CA ASP A 77 11.71 24.93 -17.44
C ASP A 77 10.55 23.93 -17.42
N GLY A 78 10.81 22.71 -16.96
CA GLY A 78 9.83 21.61 -16.86
C GLY A 78 9.72 20.77 -18.13
N PHE A 79 10.53 21.06 -19.13
CA PHE A 79 10.61 20.32 -20.39
C PHE A 79 12.02 19.78 -20.57
N PHE A 80 12.12 18.60 -21.19
CA PHE A 80 13.42 18.03 -21.50
C PHE A 80 13.77 18.32 -22.97
N SER A 81 14.76 19.16 -23.20
CA SER A 81 15.14 19.59 -24.55
C SER A 81 16.66 19.62 -24.76
N GLY A 82 17.09 19.57 -26.03
CA GLY A 82 18.49 19.74 -26.42
C GLY A 82 19.44 18.78 -25.69
N ASN A 83 20.40 19.35 -24.95
CA ASN A 83 21.47 18.62 -24.26
C ASN A 83 20.99 17.80 -23.04
N GLU A 84 19.75 17.99 -22.61
CA GLU A 84 19.17 17.22 -21.50
C GLU A 84 18.72 15.81 -21.91
N ILE A 85 18.54 15.60 -23.23
CA ILE A 85 18.06 14.31 -23.77
C ILE A 85 19.21 13.30 -23.79
N THR A 86 19.51 12.74 -22.64
CA THR A 86 20.52 11.68 -22.47
C THR A 86 19.88 10.28 -22.46
N PRO A 87 20.66 9.21 -22.68
CA PRO A 87 20.17 7.83 -22.49
C PRO A 87 19.64 7.59 -21.08
N GLU A 88 20.25 8.20 -20.06
CA GLU A 88 19.85 8.12 -18.65
C GLU A 88 18.49 8.77 -18.42
N LEU A 89 18.24 9.95 -19.01
CA LEU A 89 16.92 10.59 -18.98
C LEU A 89 15.86 9.70 -19.62
N LYS A 90 16.13 9.13 -20.81
CA LYS A 90 15.18 8.21 -21.47
C LYS A 90 14.84 7.00 -20.59
N LYS A 91 15.83 6.45 -19.87
CA LYS A 91 15.62 5.35 -18.90
C LYS A 91 14.79 5.80 -17.72
N ALA A 92 15.04 7.00 -17.18
CA ALA A 92 14.27 7.56 -16.07
C ALA A 92 12.82 7.86 -16.48
N LEU A 93 12.60 8.46 -17.66
CA LEU A 93 11.27 8.67 -18.23
C LEU A 93 10.50 7.36 -18.39
N ARG A 94 11.14 6.34 -18.97
CA ARG A 94 10.53 5.03 -19.12
C ARG A 94 10.10 4.42 -17.79
N LYS A 95 10.88 4.60 -16.73
CA LYS A 95 10.54 4.14 -15.38
C LYS A 95 9.32 4.84 -14.80
N VAL A 96 9.14 6.13 -15.11
CA VAL A 96 7.96 6.90 -14.65
C VAL A 96 6.72 6.56 -15.48
N THR A 97 6.83 6.48 -16.81
CA THR A 97 5.69 6.36 -17.72
C THR A 97 5.20 4.93 -17.92
N SER A 98 6.07 3.92 -17.85
CA SER A 98 5.74 2.52 -18.21
C SER A 98 5.40 1.64 -16.99
N ASP A 99 5.32 2.19 -15.79
CA ASP A 99 5.05 1.41 -14.58
C ASP A 99 3.54 1.28 -14.32
N THR A 100 2.89 0.51 -15.19
CA THR A 100 1.47 0.18 -15.07
C THR A 100 1.17 -0.55 -13.76
N GLY A 101 2.05 -1.48 -13.33
CA GLY A 101 1.88 -2.23 -12.09
C GLY A 101 1.81 -1.32 -10.86
N ARG A 102 2.66 -0.30 -10.80
CA ARG A 102 2.64 0.70 -9.73
C ARG A 102 1.32 1.48 -9.73
N ASN A 103 0.88 1.95 -10.89
CA ASN A 103 -0.34 2.74 -11.00
C ASN A 103 -1.60 1.95 -10.62
N PHE A 104 -1.63 0.63 -10.89
CA PHE A 104 -2.72 -0.26 -10.51
C PHE A 104 -2.56 -0.90 -9.13
N SER A 105 -1.49 -0.59 -8.40
CA SER A 105 -1.20 -1.20 -7.09
C SER A 105 -2.30 -0.96 -6.04
N PHE A 106 -3.07 0.14 -6.15
CA PHE A 106 -4.18 0.41 -5.24
C PHE A 106 -5.32 -0.61 -5.42
N ILE A 107 -5.56 -1.10 -6.64
CA ILE A 107 -6.55 -2.15 -6.91
C ILE A 107 -5.96 -3.52 -6.59
N SER A 108 -4.81 -3.87 -7.17
CA SER A 108 -4.18 -5.18 -6.97
C SER A 108 -3.80 -5.41 -5.51
N GLY A 109 -3.37 -4.37 -4.81
CA GLY A 109 -3.08 -4.40 -3.38
C GLY A 109 -4.31 -4.70 -2.54
N LEU A 110 -5.47 -4.14 -2.89
CA LEU A 110 -6.74 -4.41 -2.21
C LEU A 110 -7.14 -5.88 -2.35
N PHE A 111 -7.05 -6.45 -3.56
CA PHE A 111 -7.33 -7.87 -3.76
C PHE A 111 -6.32 -8.77 -3.05
N ALA A 112 -5.03 -8.49 -3.17
CA ALA A 112 -3.99 -9.30 -2.54
C ALA A 112 -4.11 -9.30 -1.00
N SER A 113 -4.22 -8.13 -0.39
CA SER A 113 -4.41 -8.01 1.06
C SER A 113 -5.73 -8.63 1.53
N GLY A 114 -6.80 -8.51 0.73
CA GLY A 114 -8.10 -9.13 1.00
C GLY A 114 -8.02 -10.65 1.03
N ILE A 115 -7.47 -11.27 -0.01
CA ILE A 115 -7.31 -12.73 -0.11
C ILE A 115 -6.48 -13.26 1.07
N ILE A 116 -5.34 -12.63 1.37
CA ILE A 116 -4.47 -13.03 2.47
C ILE A 116 -5.22 -12.95 3.81
N SER A 117 -5.88 -11.82 4.09
CA SER A 117 -6.55 -11.60 5.36
C SER A 117 -7.76 -12.51 5.56
N ILE A 118 -8.53 -12.77 4.51
CA ILE A 118 -9.67 -13.69 4.52
C ILE A 118 -9.19 -15.13 4.76
N THR A 119 -8.12 -15.56 4.07
CA THR A 119 -7.53 -16.88 4.26
C THR A 119 -7.07 -17.09 5.70
N ILE A 120 -6.38 -16.11 6.28
CA ILE A 120 -5.93 -16.16 7.68
C ILE A 120 -7.14 -16.19 8.63
N TYR A 121 -8.19 -15.41 8.35
CA TYR A 121 -9.39 -15.39 9.17
C TYR A 121 -10.06 -16.77 9.26
N PHE A 122 -10.32 -17.39 8.12
CA PHE A 122 -10.95 -18.72 8.07
C PHE A 122 -10.06 -19.82 8.64
N SER A 123 -8.76 -19.79 8.36
CA SER A 123 -7.79 -20.74 8.94
C SER A 123 -7.80 -20.67 10.47
N GLY A 124 -7.85 -19.50 11.06
CA GLY A 124 -7.92 -19.34 12.51
C GLY A 124 -9.25 -19.83 13.11
N LEU A 125 -10.37 -19.66 12.43
CA LEU A 125 -11.66 -20.21 12.85
C LEU A 125 -11.64 -21.74 12.81
N PHE A 126 -11.07 -22.33 11.77
CA PHE A 126 -10.94 -23.76 11.60
C PHE A 126 -10.09 -24.40 12.71
N LEU A 127 -8.93 -23.80 13.00
CA LEU A 127 -8.05 -24.25 14.09
C LEU A 127 -8.73 -24.18 15.46
N LYS A 128 -9.53 -23.15 15.73
CA LYS A 128 -10.30 -23.05 16.98
C LYS A 128 -11.35 -24.14 17.08
N LYS A 129 -12.02 -24.49 15.98
CA LYS A 129 -13.01 -25.58 15.96
C LYS A 129 -12.37 -26.94 16.24
N ILE A 130 -11.20 -27.23 15.64
CA ILE A 130 -10.45 -28.48 15.90
C ILE A 130 -10.02 -28.56 17.36
N LYS A 131 -9.54 -27.46 17.95
CA LYS A 131 -9.14 -27.42 19.36
C LYS A 131 -10.32 -27.71 20.30
N ALA A 132 -11.50 -27.17 20.02
CA ALA A 132 -12.70 -27.42 20.81
C ALA A 132 -13.06 -28.91 20.79
N ILE A 133 -13.09 -29.55 19.61
CA ILE A 133 -13.41 -30.99 19.48
C ILE A 133 -12.41 -31.88 20.26
N LYS A 134 -11.12 -31.52 20.32
CA LYS A 134 -10.10 -32.27 21.05
C LYS A 134 -10.18 -32.15 22.58
N LEU A 135 -10.87 -31.17 23.10
CA LEU A 135 -11.06 -30.95 24.53
C LEU A 135 -12.31 -31.64 25.06
N ASP A 136 -13.23 -32.05 24.17
CA ASP A 136 -14.49 -32.73 24.49
C ASP A 136 -14.35 -34.29 24.38
N VAL A 137 -13.16 -34.79 24.08
CA VAL A 137 -12.78 -36.22 24.04
C VAL A 137 -11.76 -36.54 25.13
#